data_a80bc969acae84d01b18a114c844f271
#
_entry.id   a80bc969acae84d01b18a114c844f271
#
_cell.length_a   1.000
_cell.length_b   1.000
_cell.length_c   1.000
_cell.angle_alpha   90.00
_cell.angle_beta   90.00
_cell.angle_gamma   90.00
#
_symmetry.space_group_name_H-M   'P 1'
#
loop_
_entity.id
_entity.type
_entity.pdbx_description
1 polymer ?
#
loop_
_entity_poly.entity_id
_entity_poly.type
_entity_poly.pdbx_seq_one_letter_code
_entity_poly.pdbx_strand_id
1 'polypeptide(L)'
;MAQEKSQGKSKGKPKEKSKKDAIAGMTREQLEEKLRAWEESELADFITRQPESQSEYKTASGLPLNRIYTALDKGARGDGAADIGLPGQYPFTRGPYPTMYRGRLWTMRQLAGYGTGADTNERMKYLLAHGNTGLSVDFDMPTLMGYDSDHAMSRGEVGREGVAVDTLADLEALFDGIDLTEISVSMTINPTGWILMAMYIAVAEGRGYDLNKLSGTIQNDILKEYTAQKEWIYPPKPSMRLVRDTIVYGARNMKRYNAVNISGYHISEAGATSLQEAAFTMCNAIAYVEEVIKAGVAVDDFAPRLSYYFIAQADFFEEVAKFRAVRRVYAKIMKERFGVKKPESMRLRFHCQTAAATLTKPQHQVNLMRTAYQALAAVLGGAQSLHTNGLDEAFAIPTEEAMRLALRTQQVIADETNVAAVIDPLGGSYYVEALTDEFEKRIFDIIEQVDDMGGTIKAIEQGWFQKEIADSAYDYALRKASGERPVIGVNKYVEEGETPEVETHPYDPETEARQIAALNKVRDDRDNQKLSGLLDRLKTVAGDDSQNIMPITIELVKAGASIGDIVESLREIWGTYRETPVI
;
A
#
# COMPACT_ATOMS: atom_id res chain seq x y z
N MET A 1 92.77 -1.92 19.90
CA MET A 1 92.90 -1.34 21.27
C MET A 1 91.57 -0.68 21.63
N ALA A 2 91.15 -1.08 22.83
CA ALA A 2 90.12 -0.49 23.72
C ALA A 2 88.66 -0.38 23.13
N GLN A 3 87.73 -1.20 23.55
CA GLN A 3 87.00 -1.24 24.83
C GLN A 3 86.50 0.12 25.28
N GLU A 4 85.20 0.36 25.33
CA GLU A 4 84.37 0.20 26.50
C GLU A 4 82.89 0.56 26.31
N LYS A 5 82.08 -0.34 26.76
CA LYS A 5 80.99 -0.30 27.76
C LYS A 5 79.72 0.45 27.41
N SER A 6 78.78 -0.38 27.22
CA SER A 6 77.37 -0.41 27.60
C SER A 6 76.92 0.58 28.68
N GLN A 7 75.80 1.24 28.40
CA GLN A 7 74.77 1.52 29.39
C GLN A 7 73.39 1.33 28.81
N GLY A 8 72.65 0.41 29.37
CA GLY A 8 71.27 0.08 28.99
C GLY A 8 70.32 1.23 29.28
N LYS A 9 69.56 1.59 28.27
CA LYS A 9 68.31 2.32 28.45
C LYS A 9 67.17 1.29 28.40
N SER A 10 66.51 1.10 29.52
CA SER A 10 65.30 0.35 29.65
C SER A 10 64.26 0.84 28.63
N LYS A 11 63.94 0.03 27.64
CA LYS A 11 62.77 0.22 26.80
C LYS A 11 61.53 0.07 27.71
N GLY A 12 60.95 1.20 28.07
CA GLY A 12 59.61 1.20 28.64
C GLY A 12 58.67 0.44 27.69
N LYS A 13 58.06 -0.62 28.23
CA LYS A 13 56.98 -1.34 27.56
C LYS A 13 55.92 -0.32 27.13
N PRO A 14 55.43 -0.34 25.86
CA PRO A 14 54.29 0.46 25.51
C PRO A 14 53.15 0.08 26.46
N LYS A 15 52.59 1.07 27.15
CA LYS A 15 51.39 0.88 27.95
C LYS A 15 50.37 0.22 27.02
N GLU A 16 49.94 -0.99 27.35
CA GLU A 16 48.73 -1.60 26.79
C GLU A 16 47.62 -0.56 26.98
N LYS A 17 47.30 0.18 25.96
CA LYS A 17 46.03 0.90 25.89
C LYS A 17 44.96 -0.16 26.01
N SER A 18 44.28 -0.12 27.12
CA SER A 18 43.40 -1.14 27.59
C SER A 18 42.35 -1.48 26.51
N LYS A 19 42.16 -2.78 26.29
CA LYS A 19 41.00 -3.33 25.57
C LYS A 19 39.65 -2.85 26.14
N LYS A 20 39.67 -2.04 27.22
CA LYS A 20 38.50 -1.49 27.91
C LYS A 20 37.80 -0.32 27.13
N ASP A 21 38.46 0.29 26.14
CA ASP A 21 37.89 1.45 25.43
C ASP A 21 37.16 1.10 24.13
N ALA A 22 37.22 -0.15 23.67
CA ALA A 22 36.51 -0.62 22.48
C ALA A 22 35.11 -1.15 22.86
N ILE A 23 34.06 -0.63 22.24
CA ILE A 23 32.66 -1.10 22.42
C ILE A 23 32.51 -2.55 21.93
N ALA A 24 33.23 -2.93 20.89
CA ALA A 24 33.23 -4.29 20.37
C ALA A 24 33.78 -5.31 21.39
N GLY A 25 32.94 -6.26 21.78
CA GLY A 25 33.29 -7.33 22.74
C GLY A 25 32.99 -6.99 24.21
N MET A 26 32.27 -5.91 24.51
CA MET A 26 31.73 -5.64 25.84
C MET A 26 30.55 -6.55 26.16
N THR A 27 30.45 -6.95 27.47
CA THR A 27 29.21 -7.55 27.97
C THR A 27 28.10 -6.49 28.02
N ARG A 28 26.85 -6.94 28.18
CA ARG A 28 25.69 -6.05 28.33
C ARG A 28 25.89 -5.08 29.49
N GLU A 29 26.32 -5.57 30.66
CA GLU A 29 26.54 -4.74 31.85
C GLU A 29 27.66 -3.70 31.63
N GLN A 30 28.72 -4.09 30.94
CA GLN A 30 29.81 -3.16 30.61
C GLN A 30 29.39 -2.06 29.65
N LEU A 31 28.50 -2.37 28.73
CA LEU A 31 27.94 -1.37 27.79
C LEU A 31 26.98 -0.43 28.51
N GLU A 32 26.11 -0.94 29.39
CA GLU A 32 25.22 -0.14 30.24
C GLU A 32 25.99 0.82 31.14
N GLU A 33 27.06 0.35 31.79
CA GLU A 33 27.92 1.20 32.63
C GLU A 33 28.60 2.30 31.80
N LYS A 34 29.12 1.93 30.63
CA LYS A 34 29.78 2.90 29.74
C LYS A 34 28.80 3.96 29.18
N LEU A 35 27.61 3.56 28.81
CA LEU A 35 26.57 4.48 28.34
C LEU A 35 26.18 5.47 29.44
N ARG A 36 25.94 4.97 30.66
CA ARG A 36 25.65 5.81 31.81
C ARG A 36 26.77 6.80 32.12
N ALA A 37 28.01 6.32 32.12
CA ALA A 37 29.18 7.17 32.36
C ALA A 37 29.30 8.30 31.30
N TRP A 38 29.01 7.99 30.04
CA TRP A 38 28.99 8.98 28.97
C TRP A 38 27.83 9.98 29.13
N GLU A 39 26.66 9.53 29.53
CA GLU A 39 25.48 10.39 29.77
C GLU A 39 25.71 11.35 30.93
N GLU A 40 26.31 10.87 32.03
CA GLU A 40 26.56 11.64 33.25
C GLU A 40 27.77 12.60 33.13
N SER A 41 28.63 12.42 32.13
CA SER A 41 29.85 13.22 31.96
C SER A 41 29.81 14.03 30.63
N GLU A 42 30.31 13.45 29.53
CA GLU A 42 30.54 14.18 28.28
C GLU A 42 29.24 14.78 27.73
N LEU A 43 28.14 14.01 27.77
CA LEU A 43 26.86 14.47 27.28
C LEU A 43 26.27 15.58 28.16
N ALA A 44 26.25 15.40 29.46
CA ALA A 44 25.73 16.38 30.41
C ALA A 44 26.49 17.73 30.28
N ASP A 45 27.83 17.66 30.22
CA ASP A 45 28.68 18.82 30.02
C ASP A 45 28.43 19.52 28.69
N PHE A 46 28.19 18.75 27.63
CA PHE A 46 27.92 19.29 26.30
C PHE A 46 26.55 19.97 26.23
N ILE A 47 25.49 19.31 26.72
CA ILE A 47 24.11 19.85 26.73
C ILE A 47 24.02 21.13 27.56
N THR A 48 24.78 21.24 28.64
CA THR A 48 24.83 22.45 29.46
C THR A 48 25.30 23.67 28.66
N ARG A 49 26.22 23.46 27.72
CA ARG A 49 26.76 24.51 26.84
C ARG A 49 25.96 24.72 25.56
N GLN A 50 25.39 23.66 25.03
CA GLN A 50 24.60 23.66 23.80
C GLN A 50 23.39 22.73 23.98
N PRO A 51 22.26 23.27 24.46
CA PRO A 51 21.05 22.50 24.65
C PRO A 51 20.54 21.89 23.33
N GLU A 52 19.90 20.74 23.43
CA GLU A 52 19.18 20.16 22.30
C GLU A 52 17.99 21.04 21.91
N SER A 53 17.62 20.99 20.63
CA SER A 53 16.55 21.83 20.08
C SER A 53 15.15 21.45 20.60
N GLN A 54 14.99 20.23 21.11
CA GLN A 54 13.75 19.70 21.67
C GLN A 54 14.05 18.90 22.93
N SER A 55 13.12 18.88 23.87
CA SER A 55 13.21 18.08 25.10
C SER A 55 12.88 16.59 24.87
N GLU A 56 12.13 16.29 23.83
CA GLU A 56 11.69 14.95 23.47
C GLU A 56 11.62 14.82 21.95
N TYR A 57 12.05 13.69 21.42
CA TYR A 57 11.97 13.35 20.01
C TYR A 57 11.05 12.15 19.82
N LYS A 58 10.16 12.21 18.82
CA LYS A 58 9.19 11.15 18.49
C LYS A 58 9.13 10.93 16.98
N THR A 59 8.76 9.70 16.57
CA THR A 59 8.39 9.42 15.17
C THR A 59 7.09 10.14 14.81
N ALA A 60 6.71 10.11 13.54
CA ALA A 60 5.43 10.64 13.09
C ALA A 60 4.23 9.96 13.77
N SER A 61 4.34 8.68 14.10
CA SER A 61 3.35 7.90 14.85
C SER A 61 3.45 8.08 16.38
N GLY A 62 4.22 9.05 16.86
CA GLY A 62 4.34 9.37 18.28
C GLY A 62 5.22 8.41 19.11
N LEU A 63 5.95 7.49 18.45
CA LEU A 63 6.87 6.59 19.16
C LEU A 63 8.07 7.38 19.69
N PRO A 64 8.45 7.24 20.98
CA PRO A 64 9.58 7.94 21.55
C PRO A 64 10.90 7.46 20.93
N LEU A 65 11.80 8.41 20.67
CA LEU A 65 13.12 8.14 20.11
C LEU A 65 14.21 8.38 21.14
N ASN A 66 15.08 7.40 21.29
CA ASN A 66 16.30 7.55 22.06
C ASN A 66 17.32 8.38 21.28
N ARG A 67 18.16 9.13 21.98
CA ARG A 67 19.26 9.91 21.38
C ARG A 67 20.22 9.03 20.59
N ILE A 68 20.50 7.84 21.09
CA ILE A 68 21.36 6.85 20.45
C ILE A 68 20.75 5.45 20.66
N TYR A 69 20.93 4.60 19.68
CA TYR A 69 20.60 3.18 19.76
C TYR A 69 21.88 2.36 19.74
N THR A 70 21.94 1.34 20.60
CA THR A 70 23.10 0.49 20.83
C THR A 70 22.72 -0.98 20.79
N ALA A 71 23.64 -1.89 21.07
CA ALA A 71 23.32 -3.29 21.22
C ALA A 71 22.36 -3.58 22.40
N LEU A 72 22.15 -2.63 23.32
CA LEU A 72 21.19 -2.73 24.43
C LEU A 72 19.74 -2.62 23.95
N ASP A 73 19.50 -1.86 22.88
CA ASP A 73 18.17 -1.58 22.33
C ASP A 73 17.63 -2.70 21.42
N LYS A 74 18.49 -3.61 21.00
CA LYS A 74 18.03 -4.86 20.40
C LYS A 74 17.32 -5.64 21.48
N GLY A 75 16.02 -5.90 21.28
CA GLY A 75 15.22 -6.70 22.21
C GLY A 75 15.91 -7.98 22.66
N ALA A 76 15.35 -8.71 23.60
CA ALA A 76 15.91 -9.91 24.25
C ALA A 76 16.28 -11.08 23.28
N ARG A 77 16.46 -10.81 22.02
CA ARG A 77 16.81 -11.74 20.95
C ARG A 77 18.32 -11.75 20.75
N GLY A 78 19.09 -12.36 21.63
CA GLY A 78 20.50 -12.79 21.48
C GLY A 78 21.42 -12.03 20.49
N ASP A 79 22.54 -12.59 20.24
CA ASP A 79 23.75 -11.98 19.66
C ASP A 79 23.79 -11.64 18.18
N GLY A 80 22.94 -10.77 17.65
CA GLY A 80 23.23 -10.10 16.38
C GLY A 80 22.56 -10.69 15.11
N ALA A 81 23.25 -10.74 13.99
CA ALA A 81 22.71 -10.99 12.64
C ALA A 81 21.84 -12.26 12.47
N ALA A 82 21.95 -13.25 13.36
CA ALA A 82 21.13 -14.46 13.33
C ALA A 82 19.64 -14.19 13.60
N ASP A 83 19.31 -13.13 14.35
CA ASP A 83 17.94 -12.85 14.77
C ASP A 83 17.08 -12.17 13.71
N ILE A 84 17.69 -11.41 12.80
CA ILE A 84 16.95 -10.77 11.70
C ILE A 84 16.71 -11.73 10.53
N GLY A 85 17.30 -12.92 10.56
CA GLY A 85 17.15 -13.98 9.58
C GLY A 85 17.79 -13.69 8.23
N LEU A 86 17.43 -14.51 7.24
CA LEU A 86 17.91 -14.39 5.86
C LEU A 86 16.77 -13.99 4.90
N PRO A 87 17.10 -13.30 3.79
CA PRO A 87 16.09 -12.94 2.79
C PRO A 87 15.40 -14.20 2.23
N GLY A 88 14.08 -14.13 2.06
CA GLY A 88 13.28 -15.24 1.55
C GLY A 88 12.95 -16.34 2.55
N GLN A 89 13.41 -16.21 3.80
CA GLN A 89 13.13 -17.16 4.88
C GLN A 89 12.23 -16.55 5.96
N TYR A 90 11.42 -17.39 6.60
CA TYR A 90 10.60 -17.00 7.74
C TYR A 90 11.46 -16.31 8.83
N PRO A 91 11.04 -15.21 9.41
CA PRO A 91 9.76 -14.49 9.24
C PRO A 91 9.77 -13.40 8.16
N PHE A 92 10.65 -13.46 7.17
CA PHE A 92 10.72 -12.59 5.99
C PHE A 92 11.05 -11.12 6.29
N THR A 93 11.62 -10.80 7.43
CA THR A 93 11.98 -9.43 7.82
C THR A 93 12.79 -8.72 6.74
N ARG A 94 13.76 -9.41 6.14
CA ARG A 94 14.69 -8.88 5.12
C ARG A 94 14.19 -8.99 3.68
N GLY A 95 12.94 -9.36 3.49
CA GLY A 95 12.30 -9.45 2.18
C GLY A 95 11.72 -10.83 1.86
N PRO A 96 10.70 -10.89 0.97
CA PRO A 96 10.00 -12.13 0.62
C PRO A 96 10.81 -13.06 -0.29
N TYR A 97 11.90 -12.60 -0.92
CA TYR A 97 12.68 -13.38 -1.89
C TYR A 97 14.16 -13.43 -1.53
N PRO A 98 14.87 -14.56 -1.82
CA PRO A 98 16.29 -14.71 -1.52
C PRO A 98 17.21 -13.71 -2.23
N THR A 99 16.82 -13.24 -3.41
CA THR A 99 17.62 -12.33 -4.24
C THR A 99 17.11 -10.90 -4.25
N MET A 100 15.86 -10.67 -3.83
CA MET A 100 15.19 -9.38 -3.89
C MET A 100 15.46 -8.66 -5.23
N TYR A 101 15.88 -7.38 -5.18
CA TYR A 101 16.12 -6.58 -6.39
C TYR A 101 17.31 -7.01 -7.23
N ARG A 102 18.25 -7.80 -6.68
CA ARG A 102 19.34 -8.39 -7.45
C ARG A 102 18.84 -9.40 -8.49
N GLY A 103 17.70 -10.05 -8.23
CA GLY A 103 17.06 -10.97 -9.18
C GLY A 103 16.06 -10.28 -10.09
N ARG A 104 15.28 -9.37 -9.52
CA ARG A 104 14.28 -8.57 -10.24
C ARG A 104 13.99 -7.27 -9.46
N LEU A 105 14.09 -6.14 -10.13
CA LEU A 105 13.67 -4.85 -9.60
C LEU A 105 12.16 -4.86 -9.28
N TRP A 106 11.73 -3.89 -8.49
CA TRP A 106 10.29 -3.66 -8.31
C TRP A 106 9.63 -3.31 -9.65
N THR A 107 8.36 -3.64 -9.76
CA THR A 107 7.57 -3.22 -10.93
C THR A 107 7.35 -1.72 -10.85
N MET A 108 7.85 -0.97 -11.82
CA MET A 108 7.54 0.46 -11.98
C MET A 108 6.12 0.54 -12.56
N ARG A 109 5.19 1.05 -11.75
CA ARG A 109 3.76 0.97 -12.01
C ARG A 109 3.12 2.31 -11.70
N GLN A 110 3.09 3.18 -12.72
CA GLN A 110 2.38 4.44 -12.61
C GLN A 110 0.88 4.21 -12.77
N LEU A 111 0.13 4.88 -11.91
CA LEU A 111 -1.32 4.90 -11.91
C LEU A 111 -1.82 5.78 -13.06
N ALA A 112 -2.84 5.34 -13.77
CA ALA A 112 -3.43 6.09 -14.87
C ALA A 112 -4.91 5.76 -15.03
N GLY A 113 -5.72 6.76 -15.24
CA GLY A 113 -7.15 6.67 -15.55
C GLY A 113 -7.73 8.05 -15.74
N TYR A 114 -8.36 8.29 -16.87
CA TYR A 114 -9.17 9.47 -17.17
C TYR A 114 -9.96 9.24 -18.45
N GLY A 115 -11.01 10.00 -18.62
CA GLY A 115 -11.80 9.98 -19.85
C GLY A 115 -12.48 8.64 -20.09
N THR A 116 -12.58 8.27 -21.36
CA THR A 116 -13.08 6.96 -21.79
C THR A 116 -12.01 5.89 -21.78
N GLY A 117 -12.39 4.62 -21.98
CA GLY A 117 -11.44 3.52 -22.14
C GLY A 117 -10.38 3.78 -23.23
N ALA A 118 -10.75 4.42 -24.33
CA ALA A 118 -9.81 4.76 -25.41
C ALA A 118 -8.80 5.82 -24.99
N ASP A 119 -9.24 6.88 -24.28
CA ASP A 119 -8.35 7.95 -23.79
C ASP A 119 -7.30 7.38 -22.82
N THR A 120 -7.72 6.54 -21.88
CA THR A 120 -6.80 5.87 -20.94
C THR A 120 -5.88 4.86 -21.64
N ASN A 121 -6.36 4.16 -22.68
CA ASN A 121 -5.52 3.25 -23.48
C ASN A 121 -4.32 3.97 -24.10
N GLU A 122 -4.51 5.16 -24.65
CA GLU A 122 -3.42 5.97 -25.21
C GLU A 122 -2.39 6.32 -24.12
N ARG A 123 -2.83 6.73 -22.93
CA ARG A 123 -1.94 7.01 -21.80
C ARG A 123 -1.18 5.75 -21.36
N MET A 124 -1.80 4.62 -21.31
CA MET A 124 -1.14 3.36 -20.96
C MET A 124 -0.06 2.99 -21.96
N LYS A 125 -0.34 3.09 -23.26
CA LYS A 125 0.66 2.88 -24.32
C LYS A 125 1.83 3.85 -24.22
N TYR A 126 1.56 5.12 -23.91
CA TYR A 126 2.59 6.12 -23.65
C TYR A 126 3.51 5.71 -22.48
N LEU A 127 2.94 5.34 -21.33
CA LEU A 127 3.71 4.92 -20.15
C LEU A 127 4.57 3.67 -20.41
N LEU A 128 4.03 2.69 -21.13
CA LEU A 128 4.77 1.49 -21.53
C LEU A 128 5.97 1.85 -22.43
N ALA A 129 5.79 2.75 -23.39
CA ALA A 129 6.84 3.24 -24.26
C ALA A 129 7.96 3.99 -23.51
N HIS A 130 7.66 4.54 -22.32
CA HIS A 130 8.63 5.27 -21.49
C HIS A 130 9.27 4.44 -20.37
N GLY A 131 8.99 3.12 -20.32
CA GLY A 131 9.64 2.19 -19.41
C GLY A 131 8.81 1.79 -18.19
N ASN A 132 7.50 2.07 -18.18
CA ASN A 132 6.59 1.47 -17.21
C ASN A 132 6.56 -0.05 -17.40
N THR A 133 6.66 -0.83 -16.32
CA THR A 133 6.79 -2.31 -16.41
C THR A 133 5.55 -3.06 -15.93
N GLY A 134 4.49 -2.33 -15.60
CA GLY A 134 3.16 -2.85 -15.27
C GLY A 134 2.13 -1.73 -15.38
N LEU A 135 0.88 -2.08 -15.57
CA LEU A 135 -0.23 -1.12 -15.67
C LEU A 135 -0.99 -1.04 -14.35
N SER A 136 -1.47 0.15 -14.04
CA SER A 136 -2.42 0.39 -12.95
C SER A 136 -3.52 1.32 -13.44
N VAL A 137 -4.77 0.94 -13.18
CA VAL A 137 -5.97 1.62 -13.68
C VAL A 137 -6.73 2.23 -12.51
N ASP A 138 -6.99 3.53 -12.61
CA ASP A 138 -7.95 4.23 -11.76
C ASP A 138 -9.28 4.39 -12.50
N PHE A 139 -10.37 4.25 -11.76
CA PHE A 139 -11.73 4.35 -12.25
C PHE A 139 -12.41 5.60 -11.70
N ASP A 140 -13.33 6.16 -12.47
CA ASP A 140 -14.08 7.33 -12.05
C ASP A 140 -15.11 7.02 -10.95
N MET A 141 -15.60 8.06 -10.29
CA MET A 141 -16.57 7.92 -9.19
C MET A 141 -17.83 7.16 -9.56
N PRO A 142 -18.45 7.35 -10.74
CA PRO A 142 -19.60 6.54 -11.17
C PRO A 142 -19.29 5.05 -11.19
N THR A 143 -18.19 4.66 -11.84
CA THR A 143 -17.73 3.25 -11.90
C THR A 143 -17.46 2.67 -10.52
N LEU A 144 -16.79 3.43 -9.63
CA LEU A 144 -16.51 3.03 -8.25
C LEU A 144 -17.80 2.80 -7.46
N MET A 145 -18.78 3.70 -7.59
CA MET A 145 -20.02 3.67 -6.83
C MET A 145 -21.15 2.82 -7.46
N GLY A 146 -20.86 2.21 -8.61
CA GLY A 146 -21.81 1.31 -9.29
C GLY A 146 -22.97 2.03 -9.97
N TYR A 147 -22.72 3.22 -10.47
CA TYR A 147 -23.65 3.98 -11.29
C TYR A 147 -23.21 3.97 -12.75
N ASP A 148 -24.16 3.84 -13.66
CA ASP A 148 -23.91 4.04 -15.07
C ASP A 148 -23.70 5.52 -15.38
N SER A 149 -22.99 5.84 -16.45
CA SER A 149 -22.61 7.22 -16.81
C SER A 149 -23.79 8.15 -17.06
N ASP A 150 -24.98 7.61 -17.43
CA ASP A 150 -26.21 8.38 -17.60
C ASP A 150 -27.05 8.54 -16.32
N HIS A 151 -26.61 7.97 -15.21
CA HIS A 151 -27.30 8.10 -13.92
C HIS A 151 -27.20 9.55 -13.40
N ALA A 152 -28.24 10.02 -12.70
CA ALA A 152 -28.30 11.39 -12.19
C ALA A 152 -27.13 11.77 -11.26
N MET A 153 -26.60 10.79 -10.51
CA MET A 153 -25.43 10.98 -9.62
C MET A 153 -24.10 11.04 -10.36
N SER A 154 -24.05 10.58 -11.60
CA SER A 154 -22.82 10.54 -12.41
C SER A 154 -22.53 11.86 -13.14
N ARG A 155 -23.50 12.75 -13.16
CA ARG A 155 -23.41 14.00 -13.92
C ARG A 155 -22.24 14.87 -13.45
N GLY A 156 -21.32 15.15 -14.37
CA GLY A 156 -20.13 15.97 -14.14
C GLY A 156 -18.95 15.22 -13.52
N GLU A 157 -19.09 13.91 -13.24
CA GLU A 157 -18.03 13.07 -12.66
C GLU A 157 -17.47 12.03 -13.65
N VAL A 158 -18.14 11.84 -14.80
CA VAL A 158 -17.78 10.80 -15.78
C VAL A 158 -16.40 11.06 -16.38
N GLY A 159 -15.47 10.11 -16.20
CA GLY A 159 -14.12 10.16 -16.74
C GLY A 159 -13.21 11.24 -16.15
N ARG A 160 -13.56 11.85 -15.02
CA ARG A 160 -12.88 13.02 -14.48
C ARG A 160 -11.66 12.68 -13.62
N GLU A 161 -11.79 11.78 -12.67
CA GLU A 161 -10.72 11.38 -11.72
C GLU A 161 -10.25 9.94 -11.95
N GLY A 162 -10.73 9.32 -13.01
CA GLY A 162 -10.43 7.96 -13.41
C GLY A 162 -11.09 7.65 -14.75
N VAL A 163 -10.92 6.45 -15.26
CA VAL A 163 -11.56 6.00 -16.51
C VAL A 163 -13.02 5.61 -16.26
N ALA A 164 -13.91 6.07 -17.10
CA ALA A 164 -15.30 5.66 -17.11
C ALA A 164 -15.46 4.26 -17.73
N VAL A 165 -16.12 3.36 -17.01
CA VAL A 165 -16.45 2.00 -17.47
C VAL A 165 -17.89 1.67 -17.10
N ASP A 166 -18.75 1.53 -18.07
CA ASP A 166 -20.13 1.08 -17.88
C ASP A 166 -20.32 -0.40 -18.23
N THR A 167 -19.64 -0.86 -19.27
CA THR A 167 -19.85 -2.17 -19.89
C THR A 167 -18.54 -2.86 -20.27
N LEU A 168 -18.64 -4.12 -20.71
CA LEU A 168 -17.51 -4.88 -21.24
C LEU A 168 -16.82 -4.16 -22.41
N ALA A 169 -17.57 -3.44 -23.27
CA ALA A 169 -17.01 -2.74 -24.42
C ALA A 169 -16.01 -1.65 -24.03
N ASP A 170 -16.23 -0.96 -22.90
CA ASP A 170 -15.32 0.05 -22.39
C ASP A 170 -13.99 -0.56 -21.93
N LEU A 171 -14.06 -1.74 -21.28
CA LEU A 171 -12.86 -2.45 -20.85
C LEU A 171 -12.11 -3.09 -22.03
N GLU A 172 -12.80 -3.51 -23.08
CA GLU A 172 -12.19 -3.96 -24.35
C GLU A 172 -11.42 -2.80 -25.01
N ALA A 173 -12.00 -1.60 -25.06
CA ALA A 173 -11.36 -0.39 -25.57
C ALA A 173 -10.15 0.01 -24.71
N LEU A 174 -10.26 -0.07 -23.38
CA LEU A 174 -9.18 0.23 -22.44
C LEU A 174 -7.92 -0.61 -22.69
N PHE A 175 -8.07 -1.88 -23.02
CA PHE A 175 -6.95 -2.79 -23.26
C PHE A 175 -6.68 -3.06 -24.76
N ASP A 176 -7.27 -2.28 -25.67
CA ASP A 176 -7.03 -2.49 -27.10
C ASP A 176 -5.54 -2.43 -27.46
N GLY A 177 -5.06 -3.44 -28.20
CA GLY A 177 -3.67 -3.55 -28.62
C GLY A 177 -2.65 -3.83 -27.50
N ILE A 178 -3.10 -4.11 -26.26
CA ILE A 178 -2.23 -4.50 -25.14
C ILE A 178 -2.36 -6.00 -24.88
N ASP A 179 -1.22 -6.73 -24.89
CA ASP A 179 -1.19 -8.14 -24.56
C ASP A 179 -1.19 -8.37 -23.05
N LEU A 180 -2.35 -8.77 -22.52
CA LEU A 180 -2.55 -9.00 -21.08
C LEU A 180 -1.81 -10.23 -20.53
N THR A 181 -1.23 -11.07 -21.38
CA THR A 181 -0.42 -12.21 -20.95
C THR A 181 1.03 -11.84 -20.65
N GLU A 182 1.50 -10.73 -21.24
CA GLU A 182 2.88 -10.23 -21.10
C GLU A 182 3.01 -9.12 -20.05
N ILE A 183 1.94 -8.37 -19.76
CA ILE A 183 1.94 -7.25 -18.83
C ILE A 183 1.06 -7.55 -17.61
N SER A 184 1.53 -7.14 -16.43
CA SER A 184 0.74 -7.23 -15.19
C SER A 184 -0.17 -6.01 -15.05
N VAL A 185 -1.48 -6.24 -14.87
CA VAL A 185 -2.49 -5.18 -14.73
C VAL A 185 -3.01 -5.12 -13.29
N SER A 186 -2.97 -3.94 -12.70
CA SER A 186 -3.62 -3.64 -11.42
C SER A 186 -4.86 -2.76 -11.66
N MET A 187 -5.94 -3.01 -10.94
CA MET A 187 -7.18 -2.23 -11.00
C MET A 187 -7.54 -1.77 -9.58
N THR A 188 -7.57 -0.44 -9.38
CA THR A 188 -7.84 0.18 -8.07
C THR A 188 -9.33 0.44 -7.93
N ILE A 189 -10.09 -0.62 -7.66
CA ILE A 189 -11.53 -0.58 -7.55
C ILE A 189 -12.02 -1.57 -6.48
N ASN A 190 -13.03 -1.18 -5.68
CA ASN A 190 -13.45 -1.93 -4.50
C ASN A 190 -14.91 -2.36 -4.53
N PRO A 191 -15.92 -1.47 -4.42
CA PRO A 191 -17.31 -1.92 -4.32
C PRO A 191 -17.79 -2.70 -5.56
N THR A 192 -17.34 -2.29 -6.75
CA THR A 192 -17.65 -2.91 -8.06
C THR A 192 -16.50 -3.79 -8.57
N GLY A 193 -15.46 -4.00 -7.77
CA GLY A 193 -14.26 -4.74 -8.18
C GLY A 193 -14.54 -6.14 -8.74
N TRP A 194 -15.48 -6.86 -8.17
CA TRP A 194 -15.89 -8.17 -8.64
C TRP A 194 -16.53 -8.14 -10.05
N ILE A 195 -17.23 -7.05 -10.41
CA ILE A 195 -17.78 -6.85 -11.77
C ILE A 195 -16.63 -6.57 -12.74
N LEU A 196 -15.70 -5.68 -12.38
CA LEU A 196 -14.52 -5.38 -13.21
C LEU A 196 -13.64 -6.61 -13.41
N MET A 197 -13.49 -7.46 -12.39
CA MET A 197 -12.79 -8.75 -12.57
C MET A 197 -13.54 -9.67 -13.54
N ALA A 198 -14.88 -9.70 -13.50
CA ALA A 198 -15.68 -10.47 -14.46
C ALA A 198 -15.52 -9.93 -15.90
N MET A 199 -15.51 -8.60 -16.08
CA MET A 199 -15.22 -7.97 -17.37
C MET A 199 -13.80 -8.30 -17.85
N TYR A 200 -12.79 -8.21 -16.98
CA TYR A 200 -11.41 -8.55 -17.31
C TYR A 200 -11.24 -10.02 -17.76
N ILE A 201 -11.94 -10.92 -17.09
CA ILE A 201 -12.02 -12.33 -17.49
C ILE A 201 -12.70 -12.46 -18.87
N ALA A 202 -13.81 -11.76 -19.09
CA ALA A 202 -14.52 -11.80 -20.36
C ALA A 202 -13.68 -11.27 -21.53
N VAL A 203 -12.92 -10.18 -21.33
CA VAL A 203 -11.94 -9.65 -22.32
C VAL A 203 -10.89 -10.73 -22.66
N ALA A 204 -10.33 -11.37 -21.64
CA ALA A 204 -9.31 -12.39 -21.82
C ALA A 204 -9.84 -13.63 -22.57
N GLU A 205 -11.03 -14.11 -22.22
CA GLU A 205 -11.69 -15.22 -22.89
C GLU A 205 -12.07 -14.87 -24.34
N GLY A 206 -12.55 -13.65 -24.59
CA GLY A 206 -12.86 -13.15 -25.95
C GLY A 206 -11.62 -13.11 -26.85
N ARG A 207 -10.43 -12.89 -26.28
CA ARG A 207 -9.14 -12.92 -26.98
C ARG A 207 -8.49 -14.31 -27.01
N GLY A 208 -9.11 -15.33 -26.44
CA GLY A 208 -8.59 -16.70 -26.38
C GLY A 208 -7.40 -16.86 -25.44
N TYR A 209 -7.22 -16.00 -24.44
CA TYR A 209 -6.14 -16.09 -23.47
C TYR A 209 -6.41 -17.15 -22.40
N ASP A 210 -5.37 -17.87 -22.00
CA ASP A 210 -5.41 -18.73 -20.82
C ASP A 210 -5.40 -17.86 -19.55
N LEU A 211 -6.46 -17.93 -18.76
CA LEU A 211 -6.60 -17.17 -17.51
C LEU A 211 -5.44 -17.42 -16.52
N ASN A 212 -4.80 -18.59 -16.56
CA ASN A 212 -3.62 -18.90 -15.74
C ASN A 212 -2.36 -18.15 -16.15
N LYS A 213 -2.32 -17.53 -17.33
CA LYS A 213 -1.23 -16.67 -17.78
C LYS A 213 -1.39 -15.23 -17.33
N LEU A 214 -2.63 -14.78 -17.08
CA LEU A 214 -2.91 -13.44 -16.63
C LEU A 214 -2.25 -13.18 -15.27
N SER A 215 -1.49 -12.11 -15.18
CA SER A 215 -0.87 -11.64 -13.95
C SER A 215 -1.36 -10.23 -13.63
N GLY A 216 -1.69 -10.00 -12.37
CA GLY A 216 -2.24 -8.71 -11.98
C GLY A 216 -2.90 -8.75 -10.62
N THR A 217 -3.67 -7.73 -10.37
CA THR A 217 -4.32 -7.53 -9.08
C THR A 217 -5.62 -6.76 -9.29
N ILE A 218 -6.67 -7.16 -8.62
CA ILE A 218 -7.80 -6.27 -8.37
C ILE A 218 -7.79 -5.87 -6.89
N GLN A 219 -8.03 -4.60 -6.58
CA GLN A 219 -7.95 -4.13 -5.19
C GLN A 219 -9.02 -4.82 -4.35
N ASN A 220 -10.30 -4.64 -4.66
CA ASN A 220 -11.40 -5.41 -4.08
C ASN A 220 -11.36 -5.47 -2.54
N ASP A 221 -10.84 -4.41 -1.89
CA ASP A 221 -10.76 -4.27 -0.44
C ASP A 221 -11.90 -3.42 0.09
N ILE A 222 -12.99 -4.06 0.46
CA ILE A 222 -14.17 -3.35 0.93
C ILE A 222 -14.07 -2.87 2.37
N LEU A 223 -13.24 -3.51 3.21
CA LEU A 223 -13.14 -3.15 4.63
C LEU A 223 -12.51 -1.76 4.80
N LYS A 224 -11.52 -1.41 3.98
CA LYS A 224 -10.92 -0.08 4.01
C LYS A 224 -11.89 1.02 3.57
N GLU A 225 -12.91 0.68 2.79
CA GLU A 225 -13.97 1.61 2.43
C GLU A 225 -14.81 2.02 3.64
N TYR A 226 -15.21 1.06 4.44
CA TYR A 226 -15.96 1.35 5.67
C TYR A 226 -15.14 2.12 6.72
N THR A 227 -13.81 1.96 6.69
CA THR A 227 -12.94 2.62 7.68
C THR A 227 -12.48 4.01 7.23
N ALA A 228 -12.11 4.19 5.96
CA ALA A 228 -11.35 5.37 5.52
C ALA A 228 -11.89 6.04 4.24
N GLN A 229 -11.96 5.34 3.10
CA GLN A 229 -12.20 5.97 1.80
C GLN A 229 -13.68 6.31 1.54
N LYS A 230 -14.62 5.58 2.18
CA LYS A 230 -16.07 5.84 2.16
C LYS A 230 -16.79 5.50 0.85
N GLU A 231 -16.20 4.68 0.02
CA GLU A 231 -16.79 4.18 -1.22
C GLU A 231 -17.44 2.81 -0.96
N TRP A 232 -18.72 2.75 -0.63
CA TRP A 232 -19.46 1.52 -0.41
C TRP A 232 -20.84 1.55 -1.08
N ILE A 233 -21.38 0.37 -1.39
CA ILE A 233 -22.72 0.21 -1.97
C ILE A 233 -23.61 -0.53 -0.97
N TYR A 234 -23.23 -1.76 -0.59
CA TYR A 234 -24.02 -2.65 0.25
C TYR A 234 -23.54 -2.64 1.70
N PRO A 235 -24.32 -3.22 2.64
CA PRO A 235 -23.86 -3.46 4.00
C PRO A 235 -22.60 -4.35 4.08
N PRO A 236 -21.84 -4.33 5.19
CA PRO A 236 -20.57 -5.05 5.31
C PRO A 236 -20.66 -6.55 5.00
N LYS A 237 -21.70 -7.24 5.47
CA LYS A 237 -21.82 -8.70 5.30
C LYS A 237 -21.95 -9.13 3.83
N PRO A 238 -22.87 -8.62 3.00
CA PRO A 238 -22.91 -8.95 1.57
C PRO A 238 -21.68 -8.49 0.82
N SER A 239 -21.10 -7.35 1.19
CA SER A 239 -19.85 -6.88 0.58
C SER A 239 -18.68 -7.83 0.85
N MET A 240 -18.54 -8.34 2.06
CA MET A 240 -17.54 -9.37 2.41
C MET A 240 -17.73 -10.66 1.60
N ARG A 241 -18.99 -11.04 1.34
CA ARG A 241 -19.31 -12.18 0.47
C ARG A 241 -18.79 -11.97 -0.95
N LEU A 242 -18.96 -10.77 -1.54
CA LEU A 242 -18.45 -10.46 -2.88
C LEU A 242 -16.94 -10.63 -2.94
N VAL A 243 -16.20 -10.09 -1.96
CA VAL A 243 -14.74 -10.25 -1.87
C VAL A 243 -14.35 -11.72 -1.69
N ARG A 244 -15.00 -12.44 -0.79
CA ARG A 244 -14.78 -13.88 -0.58
C ARG A 244 -14.97 -14.67 -1.88
N ASP A 245 -16.07 -14.45 -2.58
CA ASP A 245 -16.41 -15.18 -3.80
C ASP A 245 -15.41 -14.90 -4.92
N THR A 246 -14.92 -13.66 -5.02
CA THR A 246 -13.85 -13.25 -5.93
C THR A 246 -12.53 -13.96 -5.62
N ILE A 247 -12.12 -14.02 -4.34
CA ILE A 247 -10.91 -14.73 -3.91
C ILE A 247 -11.01 -16.23 -4.22
N VAL A 248 -12.16 -16.84 -3.88
CA VAL A 248 -12.40 -18.27 -4.14
C VAL A 248 -12.35 -18.60 -5.63
N TYR A 249 -12.97 -17.75 -6.48
CA TYR A 249 -12.93 -17.91 -7.93
C TYR A 249 -11.51 -17.76 -8.47
N GLY A 250 -10.80 -16.71 -8.05
CA GLY A 250 -9.42 -16.44 -8.47
C GLY A 250 -8.47 -17.58 -8.08
N ALA A 251 -8.56 -18.10 -6.87
CA ALA A 251 -7.73 -19.21 -6.39
C ALA A 251 -7.87 -20.47 -7.25
N ARG A 252 -9.06 -20.73 -7.78
CA ARG A 252 -9.37 -21.90 -8.61
C ARG A 252 -9.00 -21.74 -10.08
N ASN A 253 -9.19 -20.53 -10.63
CA ASN A 253 -9.20 -20.30 -12.07
C ASN A 253 -8.06 -19.39 -12.59
N MET A 254 -7.37 -18.63 -11.72
CA MET A 254 -6.39 -17.61 -12.11
C MET A 254 -5.12 -17.69 -11.24
N LYS A 255 -4.29 -18.68 -11.49
CA LYS A 255 -3.14 -19.03 -10.61
C LYS A 255 -2.11 -17.91 -10.38
N ARG A 256 -2.05 -16.90 -11.24
CA ARG A 256 -1.08 -15.80 -11.16
C ARG A 256 -1.72 -14.45 -10.81
N TYR A 257 -3.04 -14.39 -10.63
CA TYR A 257 -3.80 -13.18 -10.35
C TYR A 257 -4.10 -13.03 -8.85
N ASN A 258 -3.97 -11.83 -8.33
CA ASN A 258 -4.31 -11.51 -6.95
C ASN A 258 -5.73 -10.95 -6.92
N ALA A 259 -6.66 -11.72 -6.39
CA ALA A 259 -8.09 -11.38 -6.36
C ALA A 259 -8.47 -10.41 -5.23
N VAL A 260 -7.49 -10.03 -4.42
CA VAL A 260 -7.61 -8.96 -3.41
C VAL A 260 -6.25 -8.30 -3.19
N ASN A 261 -6.27 -6.99 -2.94
CA ASN A 261 -5.12 -6.19 -2.54
C ASN A 261 -5.51 -5.38 -1.31
N ILE A 262 -5.12 -5.87 -0.13
CA ILE A 262 -5.52 -5.32 1.17
C ILE A 262 -4.74 -4.04 1.40
N SER A 263 -5.46 -2.92 1.54
CA SER A 263 -4.90 -1.58 1.41
C SER A 263 -4.86 -0.81 2.71
N GLY A 264 -3.65 -0.47 3.15
CA GLY A 264 -3.38 0.52 4.18
C GLY A 264 -3.25 1.95 3.63
N TYR A 265 -2.95 2.11 2.33
CA TYR A 265 -2.73 3.41 1.70
C TYR A 265 -3.82 4.43 2.03
N HIS A 266 -5.08 4.09 1.76
CA HIS A 266 -6.23 4.99 1.96
C HIS A 266 -6.49 5.27 3.45
N ILE A 267 -6.18 4.32 4.32
CA ILE A 267 -6.27 4.48 5.78
C ILE A 267 -5.29 5.57 6.23
N SER A 268 -4.07 5.54 5.71
CA SER A 268 -3.05 6.54 6.01
C SER A 268 -3.36 7.91 5.36
N GLU A 269 -3.86 7.94 4.12
CA GLU A 269 -4.29 9.19 3.45
C GLU A 269 -5.45 9.86 4.17
N ALA A 270 -6.32 9.10 4.85
CA ALA A 270 -7.38 9.63 5.72
C ALA A 270 -6.86 10.22 7.04
N GLY A 271 -5.56 10.07 7.35
CA GLY A 271 -4.90 10.66 8.50
C GLY A 271 -4.42 9.69 9.58
N ALA A 272 -4.49 8.38 9.33
CA ALA A 272 -3.89 7.39 10.22
C ALA A 272 -2.36 7.52 10.24
N THR A 273 -1.76 7.19 11.38
CA THR A 273 -0.30 7.08 11.51
C THR A 273 0.20 5.83 10.77
N SER A 274 1.51 5.77 10.48
CA SER A 274 2.14 4.60 9.86
C SER A 274 1.94 3.31 10.68
N LEU A 275 1.85 3.43 12.01
CA LEU A 275 1.55 2.32 12.90
C LEU A 275 0.10 1.84 12.77
N GLN A 276 -0.86 2.78 12.77
CA GLN A 276 -2.28 2.47 12.58
C GLN A 276 -2.54 1.87 11.19
N GLU A 277 -1.95 2.45 10.14
CA GLU A 277 -1.98 1.88 8.79
C GLU A 277 -1.59 0.41 8.79
N ALA A 278 -0.42 0.09 9.35
CA ALA A 278 0.10 -1.27 9.40
C ALA A 278 -0.82 -2.22 10.17
N ALA A 279 -1.27 -1.81 11.35
CA ALA A 279 -2.11 -2.64 12.22
C ALA A 279 -3.52 -2.86 11.64
N PHE A 280 -4.17 -1.80 11.14
CA PHE A 280 -5.52 -1.90 10.58
C PHE A 280 -5.55 -2.73 9.30
N THR A 281 -4.49 -2.63 8.48
CA THR A 281 -4.31 -3.50 7.30
C THR A 281 -4.19 -4.97 7.70
N MET A 282 -3.49 -5.29 8.79
CA MET A 282 -3.40 -6.67 9.29
C MET A 282 -4.74 -7.15 9.87
N CYS A 283 -5.50 -6.31 10.56
CA CYS A 283 -6.86 -6.63 11.02
C CYS A 283 -7.79 -6.96 9.83
N ASN A 284 -7.74 -6.17 8.75
CA ASN A 284 -8.49 -6.44 7.53
C ASN A 284 -8.06 -7.76 6.88
N ALA A 285 -6.76 -8.04 6.83
CA ALA A 285 -6.22 -9.30 6.31
C ALA A 285 -6.75 -10.50 7.08
N ILE A 286 -6.77 -10.44 8.40
CA ILE A 286 -7.32 -11.50 9.26
C ILE A 286 -8.79 -11.77 8.92
N ALA A 287 -9.61 -10.71 8.81
CA ALA A 287 -11.02 -10.84 8.49
C ALA A 287 -11.26 -11.49 7.11
N TYR A 288 -10.51 -11.12 6.09
CA TYR A 288 -10.62 -11.75 4.77
C TYR A 288 -10.19 -13.22 4.78
N VAL A 289 -9.09 -13.55 5.45
CA VAL A 289 -8.62 -14.93 5.56
C VAL A 289 -9.67 -15.80 6.27
N GLU A 290 -10.23 -15.33 7.38
CA GLU A 290 -11.27 -16.03 8.13
C GLU A 290 -12.52 -16.26 7.27
N GLU A 291 -12.95 -15.28 6.49
CA GLU A 291 -14.14 -15.38 5.65
C GLU A 291 -13.96 -16.41 4.52
N VAL A 292 -12.77 -16.47 3.90
CA VAL A 292 -12.49 -17.47 2.85
C VAL A 292 -12.35 -18.88 3.44
N ILE A 293 -11.77 -19.02 4.64
CA ILE A 293 -11.70 -20.32 5.34
C ILE A 293 -13.12 -20.82 5.69
N LYS A 294 -14.02 -19.93 6.15
CA LYS A 294 -15.44 -20.27 6.41
C LYS A 294 -16.16 -20.80 5.16
N ALA A 295 -15.75 -20.34 3.97
CA ALA A 295 -16.26 -20.86 2.70
C ALA A 295 -15.67 -22.23 2.30
N GLY A 296 -14.87 -22.88 3.17
CA GLY A 296 -14.34 -24.23 2.98
C GLY A 296 -13.10 -24.30 2.09
N VAL A 297 -12.39 -23.19 1.85
CA VAL A 297 -11.14 -23.18 1.07
C VAL A 297 -9.94 -23.25 2.03
N ALA A 298 -9.02 -24.18 1.76
CA ALA A 298 -7.82 -24.31 2.58
C ALA A 298 -6.94 -23.05 2.43
N VAL A 299 -6.41 -22.55 3.52
CA VAL A 299 -5.67 -21.29 3.55
C VAL A 299 -4.45 -21.29 2.60
N ASP A 300 -3.77 -22.41 2.46
CA ASP A 300 -2.62 -22.56 1.56
C ASP A 300 -2.97 -22.57 0.06
N ASP A 301 -4.26 -22.58 -0.30
CA ASP A 301 -4.70 -22.56 -1.70
C ASP A 301 -4.98 -21.13 -2.20
N PHE A 302 -5.27 -20.18 -1.30
CA PHE A 302 -5.51 -18.77 -1.67
C PHE A 302 -4.48 -17.79 -1.09
N ALA A 303 -3.93 -18.03 0.10
CA ALA A 303 -3.03 -17.09 0.75
C ALA A 303 -1.79 -16.69 -0.08
N PRO A 304 -1.21 -17.56 -0.94
CA PRO A 304 -0.14 -17.14 -1.85
C PRO A 304 -0.55 -16.04 -2.84
N ARG A 305 -1.84 -15.75 -2.97
CA ARG A 305 -2.40 -14.72 -3.86
C ARG A 305 -2.94 -13.50 -3.12
N LEU A 306 -2.83 -13.43 -1.80
CA LEU A 306 -3.06 -12.20 -1.07
C LEU A 306 -1.93 -11.21 -1.38
N SER A 307 -2.31 -9.98 -1.67
CA SER A 307 -1.38 -8.87 -1.90
C SER A 307 -1.77 -7.68 -1.03
N TYR A 308 -0.83 -6.75 -0.87
CA TYR A 308 -0.99 -5.63 0.03
C TYR A 308 -0.64 -4.33 -0.66
N TYR A 309 -1.18 -3.22 -0.15
CA TYR A 309 -0.92 -1.89 -0.64
C TYR A 309 -0.66 -0.95 0.54
N PHE A 310 0.54 -0.40 0.62
CA PHE A 310 0.95 0.51 1.65
C PHE A 310 1.39 1.86 1.08
N ILE A 311 1.43 2.87 1.94
CA ILE A 311 1.97 4.19 1.65
C ILE A 311 3.44 4.27 2.08
N ALA A 312 4.20 5.20 1.47
CA ALA A 312 5.46 5.68 2.03
C ALA A 312 5.29 7.14 2.43
N GLN A 313 5.24 7.38 3.74
CA GLN A 313 5.10 8.70 4.36
C GLN A 313 6.44 9.44 4.48
N ALA A 314 6.42 10.59 5.14
CA ALA A 314 7.57 11.48 5.25
C ALA A 314 8.63 11.05 6.29
N ASP A 315 8.29 10.21 7.27
CA ASP A 315 9.27 9.74 8.27
C ASP A 315 10.02 8.53 7.72
N PHE A 316 11.19 8.81 7.13
CA PHE A 316 11.96 7.87 6.33
C PHE A 316 12.27 6.54 7.03
N PHE A 317 12.81 6.59 8.25
CA PHE A 317 13.21 5.37 8.98
C PHE A 317 12.02 4.64 9.57
N GLU A 318 10.97 5.38 9.95
CA GLU A 318 9.71 4.79 10.39
C GLU A 318 9.07 3.95 9.28
N GLU A 319 9.06 4.46 8.04
CA GLU A 319 8.53 3.74 6.89
C GLU A 319 9.33 2.47 6.58
N VAL A 320 10.66 2.54 6.59
CA VAL A 320 11.51 1.35 6.40
C VAL A 320 11.22 0.29 7.47
N ALA A 321 11.13 0.70 8.73
CA ALA A 321 10.85 -0.20 9.85
C ALA A 321 9.44 -0.79 9.76
N LYS A 322 8.42 0.01 9.39
CA LYS A 322 7.05 -0.44 9.12
C LYS A 322 7.03 -1.59 8.11
N PHE A 323 7.65 -1.42 6.95
CA PHE A 323 7.66 -2.46 5.91
C PHE A 323 8.36 -3.75 6.34
N ARG A 324 9.39 -3.64 7.16
CA ARG A 324 10.09 -4.79 7.75
C ARG A 324 9.19 -5.50 8.78
N ALA A 325 8.52 -4.75 9.65
CA ALA A 325 7.64 -5.25 10.68
C ALA A 325 6.39 -5.93 10.11
N VAL A 326 5.69 -5.34 9.14
CA VAL A 326 4.47 -5.93 8.57
C VAL A 326 4.72 -7.28 7.90
N ARG A 327 5.90 -7.49 7.26
CA ARG A 327 6.25 -8.82 6.73
C ARG A 327 6.37 -9.85 7.84
N ARG A 328 7.01 -9.48 8.94
CA ARG A 328 7.24 -10.34 10.09
C ARG A 328 5.93 -10.66 10.82
N VAL A 329 5.11 -9.66 11.06
CA VAL A 329 3.77 -9.79 11.66
C VAL A 329 2.89 -10.71 10.82
N TYR A 330 2.78 -10.45 9.52
CA TYR A 330 1.99 -11.27 8.62
C TYR A 330 2.45 -12.74 8.62
N ALA A 331 3.75 -12.98 8.53
CA ALA A 331 4.29 -14.34 8.55
C ALA A 331 3.92 -15.08 9.84
N LYS A 332 3.95 -14.40 10.99
CA LYS A 332 3.54 -14.96 12.29
C LYS A 332 2.04 -15.21 12.34
N ILE A 333 1.20 -14.27 11.93
CA ILE A 333 -0.26 -14.44 11.86
C ILE A 333 -0.60 -15.67 11.01
N MET A 334 -0.04 -15.78 9.82
CA MET A 334 -0.33 -16.89 8.91
C MET A 334 0.11 -18.23 9.49
N LYS A 335 1.25 -18.28 10.14
CA LYS A 335 1.78 -19.51 10.75
C LYS A 335 1.07 -19.90 12.05
N GLU A 336 0.89 -18.94 12.95
CA GLU A 336 0.47 -19.21 14.32
C GLU A 336 -1.06 -19.20 14.47
N ARG A 337 -1.76 -18.26 13.83
CA ARG A 337 -3.24 -18.17 13.87
C ARG A 337 -3.91 -19.10 12.86
N PHE A 338 -3.39 -19.17 11.63
CA PHE A 338 -4.03 -19.92 10.54
C PHE A 338 -3.35 -21.26 10.20
N GLY A 339 -2.21 -21.56 10.81
CA GLY A 339 -1.55 -22.86 10.69
C GLY A 339 -1.05 -23.21 9.30
N VAL A 340 -0.75 -22.19 8.44
CA VAL A 340 -0.22 -22.39 7.09
C VAL A 340 1.06 -23.21 7.09
N LYS A 341 1.24 -24.00 6.02
CA LYS A 341 2.38 -24.89 5.84
C LYS A 341 3.31 -24.41 4.73
N LYS A 342 2.77 -23.78 3.68
CA LYS A 342 3.56 -23.33 2.53
C LYS A 342 4.27 -22.02 2.84
N PRO A 343 5.58 -21.90 2.61
CA PRO A 343 6.30 -20.64 2.78
C PRO A 343 5.71 -19.48 1.97
N GLU A 344 5.18 -19.78 0.77
CA GLU A 344 4.53 -18.81 -0.12
C GLU A 344 3.32 -18.14 0.53
N SER A 345 2.58 -18.86 1.37
CA SER A 345 1.41 -18.36 2.11
C SER A 345 1.79 -17.41 3.24
N MET A 346 3.05 -17.41 3.69
CA MET A 346 3.58 -16.54 4.74
C MET A 346 4.31 -15.31 4.20
N ARG A 347 4.46 -15.19 2.88
CA ARG A 347 5.16 -14.07 2.23
C ARG A 347 4.22 -12.90 2.00
N LEU A 348 4.40 -11.81 2.73
CA LEU A 348 3.72 -10.55 2.42
C LEU A 348 4.43 -9.88 1.23
N ARG A 349 3.66 -9.64 0.17
CA ARG A 349 4.10 -8.89 -1.03
C ARG A 349 3.23 -7.65 -1.15
N PHE A 350 3.85 -6.51 -1.37
CA PHE A 350 3.09 -5.26 -1.39
C PHE A 350 3.49 -4.35 -2.55
N HIS A 351 2.49 -3.63 -3.01
CA HIS A 351 2.63 -2.38 -3.74
C HIS A 351 2.84 -1.24 -2.75
N CYS A 352 3.66 -0.26 -3.11
CA CYS A 352 3.81 0.97 -2.35
C CYS A 352 3.52 2.17 -3.25
N GLN A 353 2.89 3.19 -2.69
CA GLN A 353 2.75 4.50 -3.30
C GLN A 353 3.33 5.55 -2.36
N THR A 354 3.95 6.57 -2.92
CA THR A 354 4.38 7.76 -2.17
C THR A 354 3.15 8.53 -1.66
N ALA A 355 3.28 9.23 -0.54
CA ALA A 355 2.15 9.85 0.15
C ALA A 355 1.66 11.11 -0.57
N ALA A 356 0.43 11.09 -1.11
CA ALA A 356 -0.21 12.23 -1.76
C ALA A 356 -0.53 13.34 -0.75
N ALA A 357 -1.02 13.02 0.45
CA ALA A 357 -1.35 13.98 1.50
C ALA A 357 -0.15 14.82 1.98
N THR A 358 1.09 14.41 1.67
CA THR A 358 2.30 15.20 1.99
C THR A 358 2.66 16.21 0.92
N LEU A 359 2.08 16.13 -0.27
CA LEU A 359 2.36 17.02 -1.38
C LEU A 359 1.57 18.33 -1.23
N THR A 360 2.19 19.43 -1.63
CA THR A 360 1.67 20.77 -1.34
C THR A 360 1.53 21.60 -2.61
N LYS A 361 0.51 22.49 -2.64
CA LYS A 361 0.38 23.48 -3.72
C LYS A 361 1.48 24.55 -3.68
N PRO A 362 1.77 25.18 -2.50
CA PRO A 362 2.92 26.08 -2.41
C PRO A 362 4.23 25.37 -2.71
N GLN A 363 5.11 26.02 -3.46
CA GLN A 363 6.44 25.50 -3.85
C GLN A 363 6.36 24.07 -4.39
N HIS A 364 5.42 23.81 -5.30
CA HIS A 364 5.07 22.46 -5.79
C HIS A 364 6.27 21.70 -6.38
N GLN A 365 7.32 22.39 -6.91
CA GLN A 365 8.53 21.70 -7.37
C GLN A 365 9.24 20.92 -6.26
N VAL A 366 9.09 21.33 -4.98
CA VAL A 366 9.63 20.61 -3.81
C VAL A 366 8.97 19.25 -3.64
N ASN A 367 7.78 19.04 -4.21
CA ASN A 367 7.10 17.75 -4.20
C ASN A 367 7.93 16.64 -4.88
N LEU A 368 8.72 16.99 -5.90
CA LEU A 368 9.63 16.01 -6.54
C LEU A 368 10.62 15.42 -5.52
N MET A 369 11.16 16.26 -4.63
CA MET A 369 12.08 15.82 -3.58
C MET A 369 11.36 14.95 -2.55
N ARG A 370 10.13 15.31 -2.17
CA ARG A 370 9.30 14.51 -1.25
C ARG A 370 9.03 13.12 -1.81
N THR A 371 8.56 13.06 -3.05
CA THR A 371 8.32 11.81 -3.78
C THR A 371 9.60 10.96 -3.88
N ALA A 372 10.77 11.57 -4.14
CA ALA A 372 12.02 10.84 -4.30
C ALA A 372 12.46 10.12 -3.02
N TYR A 373 12.47 10.79 -1.85
CA TYR A 373 12.90 10.12 -0.62
C TYR A 373 11.85 9.13 -0.09
N GLN A 374 10.54 9.39 -0.31
CA GLN A 374 9.49 8.42 0.01
C GLN A 374 9.61 7.15 -0.84
N ALA A 375 9.87 7.31 -2.15
CA ALA A 375 10.16 6.19 -3.03
C ALA A 375 11.41 5.41 -2.60
N LEU A 376 12.46 6.10 -2.14
CA LEU A 376 13.67 5.46 -1.61
C LEU A 376 13.36 4.69 -0.31
N ALA A 377 12.53 5.22 0.58
CA ALA A 377 12.08 4.50 1.78
C ALA A 377 11.32 3.22 1.42
N ALA A 378 10.41 3.26 0.43
CA ALA A 378 9.71 2.10 -0.07
C ALA A 378 10.65 1.02 -0.64
N VAL A 379 11.66 1.44 -1.41
CA VAL A 379 12.68 0.54 -1.97
C VAL A 379 13.54 -0.09 -0.87
N LEU A 380 14.06 0.70 0.07
CA LEU A 380 14.81 0.18 1.23
C LEU A 380 13.93 -0.69 2.12
N GLY A 381 12.64 -0.43 2.17
CA GLY A 381 11.62 -1.25 2.82
C GLY A 381 11.29 -2.54 2.07
N GLY A 382 11.74 -2.72 0.83
CA GLY A 382 11.59 -3.96 0.06
C GLY A 382 10.26 -4.13 -0.67
N ALA A 383 9.67 -3.07 -1.23
CA ALA A 383 8.46 -3.10 -2.04
C ALA A 383 8.60 -3.94 -3.32
N GLN A 384 7.52 -4.61 -3.77
CA GLN A 384 7.50 -5.40 -5.01
C GLN A 384 7.03 -4.60 -6.22
N SER A 385 6.25 -3.54 -6.00
CA SER A 385 5.89 -2.57 -7.03
C SER A 385 5.77 -1.19 -6.41
N LEU A 386 5.96 -0.14 -7.20
CA LEU A 386 6.00 1.23 -6.74
C LEU A 386 5.27 2.15 -7.71
N HIS A 387 4.44 3.05 -7.14
CA HIS A 387 3.95 4.26 -7.77
C HIS A 387 4.59 5.49 -7.13
N THR A 388 4.97 6.45 -7.93
CA THR A 388 5.47 7.76 -7.51
C THR A 388 4.51 8.85 -7.99
N ASN A 389 4.04 9.69 -7.08
CA ASN A 389 3.11 10.76 -7.40
C ASN A 389 3.78 11.85 -8.24
N GLY A 390 3.01 12.50 -9.10
CA GLY A 390 3.44 13.67 -9.83
C GLY A 390 3.70 14.87 -8.93
N LEU A 391 4.54 15.78 -9.34
CA LEU A 391 4.78 17.02 -8.59
C LEU A 391 3.55 17.94 -8.54
N ASP A 392 2.60 17.73 -9.47
CA ASP A 392 1.34 18.43 -9.65
C ASP A 392 0.14 17.73 -8.94
N GLU A 393 0.38 16.64 -8.21
CA GLU A 393 -0.63 15.84 -7.50
C GLU A 393 -1.60 16.67 -6.64
N ALA A 394 -1.11 17.74 -6.02
CA ALA A 394 -1.93 18.61 -5.17
C ALA A 394 -2.90 19.51 -5.97
N PHE A 395 -2.86 19.48 -7.30
CA PHE A 395 -3.68 20.35 -8.17
C PHE A 395 -4.74 19.56 -8.94
N ALA A 396 -4.34 18.49 -9.61
CA ALA A 396 -5.18 17.69 -10.48
C ALA A 396 -4.51 16.34 -10.78
N ILE A 397 -5.17 15.50 -11.60
CA ILE A 397 -4.52 14.34 -12.22
C ILE A 397 -3.26 14.79 -12.97
N PRO A 398 -2.16 14.00 -12.92
CA PRO A 398 -0.87 14.47 -13.40
C PRO A 398 -0.83 14.68 -14.92
N THR A 399 -0.12 15.72 -15.32
CA THR A 399 0.27 15.96 -16.71
C THR A 399 1.22 14.86 -17.21
N GLU A 400 1.41 14.75 -18.53
CA GLU A 400 2.38 13.81 -19.10
C GLU A 400 3.81 14.08 -18.63
N GLU A 401 4.18 15.35 -18.49
CA GLU A 401 5.51 15.74 -18.00
C GLU A 401 5.70 15.35 -16.53
N ALA A 402 4.74 15.67 -15.66
CA ALA A 402 4.81 15.32 -14.25
C ALA A 402 4.86 13.79 -14.04
N MET A 403 4.06 13.04 -14.81
CA MET A 403 4.06 11.60 -14.77
C MET A 403 5.38 11.00 -15.27
N ARG A 404 5.97 11.57 -16.31
CA ARG A 404 7.29 11.17 -16.80
C ARG A 404 8.37 11.43 -15.75
N LEU A 405 8.37 12.59 -15.10
CA LEU A 405 9.32 12.91 -14.01
C LEU A 405 9.15 11.96 -12.82
N ALA A 406 7.92 11.66 -12.44
CA ALA A 406 7.62 10.68 -11.40
C ALA A 406 8.19 9.30 -11.74
N LEU A 407 8.04 8.82 -12.98
CA LEU A 407 8.65 7.57 -13.44
C LEU A 407 10.18 7.65 -13.46
N ARG A 408 10.76 8.79 -13.90
CA ARG A 408 12.23 9.01 -13.87
C ARG A 408 12.78 8.95 -12.45
N THR A 409 12.04 9.42 -11.45
CA THR A 409 12.44 9.28 -10.04
C THR A 409 12.71 7.81 -9.67
N GLN A 410 11.84 6.88 -10.06
CA GLN A 410 12.07 5.46 -9.83
C GLN A 410 13.28 4.92 -10.59
N GLN A 411 13.47 5.34 -11.84
CA GLN A 411 14.59 4.91 -12.70
C GLN A 411 15.94 5.43 -12.15
N VAL A 412 16.02 6.68 -11.69
CA VAL A 412 17.21 7.21 -11.01
C VAL A 412 17.56 6.40 -9.76
N ILE A 413 16.55 6.07 -8.94
CA ILE A 413 16.74 5.21 -7.74
C ILE A 413 17.26 3.83 -8.15
N ALA A 414 16.70 3.24 -9.20
CA ALA A 414 17.07 1.89 -9.65
C ALA A 414 18.48 1.81 -10.24
N ASP A 415 18.83 2.77 -11.10
CA ASP A 415 19.98 2.65 -12.00
C ASP A 415 21.20 3.46 -11.53
N GLU A 416 21.02 4.59 -10.80
CA GLU A 416 22.12 5.46 -10.44
C GLU A 416 22.56 5.32 -8.98
N THR A 417 21.68 4.91 -8.06
CA THR A 417 21.99 4.90 -6.61
C THR A 417 22.68 3.63 -6.12
N ASN A 418 22.70 2.58 -6.93
CA ASN A 418 23.18 1.24 -6.56
C ASN A 418 22.42 0.59 -5.38
N VAL A 419 21.26 1.11 -4.98
CA VAL A 419 20.46 0.62 -3.84
C VAL A 419 19.99 -0.82 -4.02
N ALA A 420 19.80 -1.26 -5.27
CA ALA A 420 19.36 -2.60 -5.62
C ALA A 420 20.47 -3.67 -5.51
N ALA A 421 21.73 -3.28 -5.32
CA ALA A 421 22.87 -4.19 -5.32
C ALA A 421 23.02 -4.97 -4.00
N VAL A 422 22.47 -4.48 -2.89
CA VAL A 422 22.54 -5.10 -1.56
C VAL A 422 21.13 -5.32 -1.02
N ILE A 423 20.87 -6.52 -0.50
CA ILE A 423 19.57 -6.86 0.08
C ILE A 423 19.50 -6.31 1.50
N ASP A 424 18.44 -5.55 1.81
CA ASP A 424 18.19 -4.99 3.14
C ASP A 424 19.43 -4.28 3.72
N PRO A 425 19.95 -3.24 3.05
CA PRO A 425 21.23 -2.62 3.43
C PRO A 425 21.20 -1.94 4.81
N LEU A 426 20.03 -1.63 5.34
CA LEU A 426 19.84 -1.08 6.69
C LEU A 426 19.70 -2.17 7.77
N GLY A 427 19.64 -3.45 7.37
CA GLY A 427 19.56 -4.58 8.28
C GLY A 427 20.78 -4.63 9.22
N GLY A 428 20.52 -4.75 10.52
CA GLY A 428 21.52 -4.69 11.57
C GLY A 428 21.79 -3.29 12.13
N SER A 429 21.18 -2.24 11.59
CA SER A 429 21.13 -0.93 12.24
C SER A 429 20.39 -1.06 13.56
N TYR A 430 21.01 -0.68 14.67
CA TYR A 430 20.36 -0.74 15.99
C TYR A 430 19.03 0.03 16.01
N TYR A 431 18.99 1.20 15.42
CA TYR A 431 17.79 2.02 15.34
C TYR A 431 16.68 1.35 14.52
N VAL A 432 17.01 0.90 13.31
CA VAL A 432 16.00 0.28 12.41
C VAL A 432 15.49 -1.03 12.99
N GLU A 433 16.35 -1.85 13.61
CA GLU A 433 15.91 -3.09 14.25
C GLU A 433 15.03 -2.82 15.48
N ALA A 434 15.43 -1.89 16.36
CA ALA A 434 14.64 -1.52 17.54
C ALA A 434 13.26 -0.97 17.14
N LEU A 435 13.23 -0.11 16.13
CA LEU A 435 11.97 0.45 15.62
C LEU A 435 11.09 -0.63 14.94
N THR A 436 11.71 -1.58 14.22
CA THR A 436 11.01 -2.74 13.64
C THR A 436 10.37 -3.62 14.73
N ASP A 437 11.08 -3.85 15.84
CA ASP A 437 10.58 -4.64 16.96
C ASP A 437 9.43 -3.91 17.69
N GLU A 438 9.53 -2.61 17.87
CA GLU A 438 8.47 -1.81 18.48
C GLU A 438 7.21 -1.77 17.59
N PHE A 439 7.36 -1.64 16.28
CA PHE A 439 6.23 -1.75 15.34
C PHE A 439 5.56 -3.11 15.42
N GLU A 440 6.32 -4.20 15.39
CA GLU A 440 5.77 -5.55 15.52
C GLU A 440 4.94 -5.68 16.79
N LYS A 441 5.48 -5.27 17.93
CA LYS A 441 4.81 -5.34 19.22
C LYS A 441 3.50 -4.55 19.19
N ARG A 442 3.55 -3.27 18.79
CA ARG A 442 2.38 -2.40 18.77
C ARG A 442 1.31 -2.84 17.79
N ILE A 443 1.70 -3.42 16.65
CA ILE A 443 0.74 -3.99 15.69
C ILE A 443 -0.02 -5.15 16.35
N PHE A 444 0.66 -6.04 17.09
CA PHE A 444 -0.02 -7.12 17.81
C PHE A 444 -0.91 -6.60 18.94
N ASP A 445 -0.49 -5.59 19.69
CA ASP A 445 -1.29 -4.95 20.75
C ASP A 445 -2.64 -4.43 20.16
N ILE A 446 -2.60 -3.79 18.98
CA ILE A 446 -3.80 -3.30 18.28
C ILE A 446 -4.66 -4.46 17.74
N ILE A 447 -4.05 -5.51 17.19
CA ILE A 447 -4.78 -6.70 16.72
C ILE A 447 -5.54 -7.34 17.88
N GLU A 448 -4.90 -7.52 19.04
CA GLU A 448 -5.54 -8.06 20.26
C GLU A 448 -6.73 -7.19 20.69
N GLN A 449 -6.57 -5.88 20.69
CA GLN A 449 -7.65 -4.95 21.00
C GLN A 449 -8.84 -5.11 20.05
N VAL A 450 -8.59 -5.27 18.75
CA VAL A 450 -9.66 -5.48 17.75
C VAL A 450 -10.31 -6.86 17.91
N ASP A 451 -9.52 -7.89 18.24
CA ASP A 451 -10.04 -9.23 18.53
C ASP A 451 -10.97 -9.22 19.76
N ASP A 452 -10.62 -8.49 20.83
CA ASP A 452 -11.44 -8.30 22.04
C ASP A 452 -12.77 -7.58 21.75
N MET A 453 -12.84 -6.74 20.74
CA MET A 453 -14.08 -6.11 20.27
C MET A 453 -14.98 -7.07 19.48
N GLY A 454 -14.51 -8.27 19.17
CA GLY A 454 -15.21 -9.26 18.33
C GLY A 454 -14.80 -9.25 16.87
N GLY A 455 -13.62 -8.69 16.56
CA GLY A 455 -12.99 -8.68 15.25
C GLY A 455 -13.29 -7.42 14.41
N THR A 456 -12.66 -7.36 13.25
CA THR A 456 -12.63 -6.16 12.38
C THR A 456 -14.02 -5.62 12.04
N ILE A 457 -14.96 -6.50 11.64
CA ILE A 457 -16.31 -6.06 11.24
C ILE A 457 -17.05 -5.43 12.42
N LYS A 458 -16.92 -5.98 13.63
CA LYS A 458 -17.53 -5.42 14.82
C LYS A 458 -16.92 -4.07 15.21
N ALA A 459 -15.61 -3.94 15.12
CA ALA A 459 -14.91 -2.68 15.36
C ALA A 459 -15.31 -1.59 14.33
N ILE A 460 -15.54 -1.96 13.05
CA ILE A 460 -16.10 -1.05 12.03
C ILE A 460 -17.53 -0.62 12.40
N GLU A 461 -18.41 -1.58 12.76
CA GLU A 461 -19.80 -1.29 13.15
C GLU A 461 -19.89 -0.39 14.39
N GLN A 462 -18.88 -0.46 15.29
CA GLN A 462 -18.76 0.39 16.48
C GLN A 462 -18.13 1.76 16.18
N GLY A 463 -17.62 1.97 14.95
CA GLY A 463 -16.94 3.21 14.56
C GLY A 463 -15.55 3.38 15.17
N TRP A 464 -14.95 2.33 15.71
CA TRP A 464 -13.68 2.42 16.41
C TRP A 464 -12.53 2.85 15.49
N PHE A 465 -12.37 2.19 14.33
CA PHE A 465 -11.32 2.56 13.35
C PHE A 465 -11.48 4.00 12.87
N GLN A 466 -12.71 4.41 12.57
CA GLN A 466 -13.02 5.74 12.09
C GLN A 466 -12.62 6.80 13.12
N LYS A 467 -12.89 6.52 14.40
CA LYS A 467 -12.52 7.40 15.51
C LYS A 467 -11.00 7.50 15.65
N GLU A 468 -10.29 6.39 15.67
CA GLU A 468 -8.84 6.36 15.79
C GLU A 468 -8.15 7.13 14.64
N ILE A 469 -8.66 7.01 13.40
CA ILE A 469 -8.17 7.77 12.24
C ILE A 469 -8.46 9.27 12.43
N ALA A 470 -9.68 9.63 12.84
CA ALA A 470 -10.05 11.02 13.02
C ALA A 470 -9.24 11.71 14.14
N ASP A 471 -9.00 11.01 15.25
CA ASP A 471 -8.19 11.53 16.36
C ASP A 471 -6.73 11.78 15.91
N SER A 472 -6.13 10.87 15.17
CA SER A 472 -4.75 11.05 14.65
C SER A 472 -4.66 12.13 13.57
N ALA A 473 -5.67 12.23 12.69
CA ALA A 473 -5.76 13.30 11.69
C ALA A 473 -5.86 14.69 12.34
N TYR A 474 -6.66 14.79 13.40
CA TYR A 474 -6.82 16.02 14.17
C TYR A 474 -5.54 16.43 14.89
N ASP A 475 -4.85 15.48 15.56
CA ASP A 475 -3.55 15.74 16.19
C ASP A 475 -2.50 16.21 15.17
N TYR A 476 -2.44 15.55 14.01
CA TYR A 476 -1.57 15.98 12.91
C TYR A 476 -1.86 17.42 12.47
N ALA A 477 -3.15 17.77 12.30
CA ALA A 477 -3.54 19.11 11.89
C ALA A 477 -3.15 20.17 12.93
N LEU A 478 -3.31 19.88 14.23
CA LEU A 478 -2.89 20.77 15.32
C LEU A 478 -1.37 20.98 15.33
N ARG A 479 -0.57 19.92 15.21
CA ARG A 479 0.89 20.01 15.18
C ARG A 479 1.41 20.74 13.94
N LYS A 480 0.72 20.59 12.80
CA LYS A 480 1.01 21.36 11.59
C LYS A 480 0.67 22.85 11.79
N ALA A 481 -0.49 23.17 12.37
CA ALA A 481 -0.93 24.53 12.62
C ALA A 481 -0.03 25.26 13.64
N SER A 482 0.43 24.58 14.68
CA SER A 482 1.34 25.14 15.69
C SER A 482 2.79 25.31 15.21
N GLY A 483 3.15 24.71 14.07
CA GLY A 483 4.53 24.67 13.56
C GLY A 483 5.41 23.60 14.21
N GLU A 484 4.91 22.82 15.15
CA GLU A 484 5.61 21.67 15.74
C GLU A 484 6.00 20.65 14.65
N ARG A 485 5.10 20.44 13.68
CA ARG A 485 5.41 19.66 12.47
C ARG A 485 5.70 20.60 11.29
N PRO A 486 6.96 20.83 10.94
CA PRO A 486 7.32 21.73 9.86
C PRO A 486 6.95 21.11 8.50
N VAL A 487 6.33 21.91 7.63
CA VAL A 487 6.05 21.60 6.23
C VAL A 487 6.58 22.76 5.38
N ILE A 488 7.61 22.48 4.59
CA ILE A 488 8.27 23.49 3.75
C ILE A 488 7.28 24.10 2.75
N GLY A 489 7.28 25.42 2.65
CA GLY A 489 6.36 26.18 1.81
C GLY A 489 4.97 26.41 2.44
N VAL A 490 4.61 25.70 3.53
CA VAL A 490 3.28 25.78 4.15
C VAL A 490 3.33 26.52 5.50
N ASN A 491 4.17 26.07 6.43
CA ASN A 491 4.34 26.71 7.74
C ASN A 491 5.80 27.01 8.10
N LYS A 492 6.74 26.66 7.21
CA LYS A 492 8.17 26.96 7.31
C LYS A 492 8.71 27.33 5.94
N TYR A 493 9.55 28.37 5.85
CA TYR A 493 10.09 28.93 4.60
C TYR A 493 8.98 29.29 3.59
N VAL A 494 7.94 29.95 4.09
CA VAL A 494 6.81 30.41 3.29
C VAL A 494 7.24 31.61 2.44
N GLU A 495 6.84 31.63 1.17
CA GLU A 495 7.03 32.77 0.28
C GLU A 495 5.70 33.54 0.16
N GLU A 496 5.72 34.82 0.57
CA GLU A 496 4.51 35.65 0.51
C GLU A 496 4.16 36.02 -0.93
N GLY A 497 2.89 35.87 -1.29
CA GLY A 497 2.38 36.25 -2.61
C GLY A 497 2.63 35.23 -3.71
N GLU A 498 3.14 34.05 -3.39
CA GLU A 498 3.27 32.95 -4.34
C GLU A 498 1.89 32.47 -4.82
N THR A 499 1.65 32.60 -6.12
CA THR A 499 0.52 31.98 -6.83
C THR A 499 1.12 31.02 -7.85
N PRO A 500 1.23 29.72 -7.53
CA PRO A 500 1.81 28.78 -8.48
C PRO A 500 0.92 28.65 -9.72
N GLU A 501 1.44 29.04 -10.87
CA GLU A 501 0.88 28.72 -12.16
C GLU A 501 1.33 27.30 -12.54
N VAL A 502 0.40 26.36 -12.54
CA VAL A 502 0.65 24.97 -12.89
C VAL A 502 -0.25 24.58 -14.04
N GLU A 503 0.35 24.05 -15.10
CA GLU A 503 -0.40 23.41 -16.15
C GLU A 503 -1.08 22.17 -15.55
N THR A 504 -2.39 22.06 -15.72
CA THR A 504 -3.18 20.90 -15.27
C THR A 504 -3.62 20.08 -16.47
N HIS A 505 -3.84 18.79 -16.23
CA HIS A 505 -4.40 17.93 -17.27
C HIS A 505 -5.76 18.49 -17.73
N PRO A 506 -5.95 18.72 -19.04
CA PRO A 506 -7.21 19.27 -19.54
C PRO A 506 -8.34 18.24 -19.40
N TYR A 507 -9.49 18.68 -18.88
CA TYR A 507 -10.72 17.90 -18.93
C TYR A 507 -11.41 18.14 -20.28
N ASP A 508 -11.75 17.05 -20.98
CA ASP A 508 -12.55 17.12 -22.20
C ASP A 508 -14.06 17.11 -21.86
N PRO A 509 -14.78 18.21 -22.07
CA PRO A 509 -16.19 18.30 -21.73
C PRO A 509 -17.10 17.35 -22.54
N GLU A 510 -16.63 16.81 -23.66
CA GLU A 510 -17.38 15.85 -24.48
C GLU A 510 -17.24 14.39 -23.97
N THR A 511 -16.39 14.14 -22.98
CA THR A 511 -16.16 12.78 -22.45
C THR A 511 -17.47 12.14 -21.96
N GLU A 512 -18.23 12.83 -21.13
CA GLU A 512 -19.50 12.34 -20.60
C GLU A 512 -20.49 11.99 -21.73
N ALA A 513 -20.62 12.88 -22.72
CA ALA A 513 -21.52 12.64 -23.85
C ALA A 513 -21.08 11.43 -24.70
N ARG A 514 -19.78 11.27 -24.94
CA ARG A 514 -19.24 10.10 -25.67
C ARG A 514 -19.49 8.80 -24.91
N GLN A 515 -19.26 8.79 -23.59
CA GLN A 515 -19.45 7.62 -22.75
C GLN A 515 -20.92 7.20 -22.68
N ILE A 516 -21.85 8.16 -22.50
CA ILE A 516 -23.29 7.90 -22.50
C ILE A 516 -23.74 7.36 -23.86
N ALA A 517 -23.21 7.90 -24.97
CA ALA A 517 -23.55 7.40 -26.31
C ALA A 517 -23.07 5.95 -26.52
N ALA A 518 -21.87 5.60 -26.02
CA ALA A 518 -21.35 4.23 -26.07
C ALA A 518 -22.21 3.26 -25.23
N LEU A 519 -22.59 3.65 -24.02
CA LEU A 519 -23.50 2.88 -23.15
C LEU A 519 -24.85 2.61 -23.83
N ASN A 520 -25.46 3.65 -24.38
CA ASN A 520 -26.76 3.52 -25.06
C ASN A 520 -26.67 2.58 -26.26
N LYS A 521 -25.58 2.63 -27.03
CA LYS A 521 -25.36 1.70 -28.13
C LYS A 521 -25.36 0.24 -27.66
N VAL A 522 -24.66 -0.06 -26.55
CA VAL A 522 -24.66 -1.41 -25.99
C VAL A 522 -26.07 -1.83 -25.56
N ARG A 523 -26.83 -0.94 -24.93
CA ARG A 523 -28.21 -1.20 -24.49
C ARG A 523 -29.18 -1.43 -25.66
N ASP A 524 -28.97 -0.77 -26.79
CA ASP A 524 -29.78 -0.93 -28.00
C ASP A 524 -29.48 -2.26 -28.73
N ASP A 525 -28.20 -2.67 -28.72
CA ASP A 525 -27.72 -3.86 -29.45
C ASP A 525 -27.91 -5.16 -28.67
N ARG A 526 -28.05 -5.13 -27.33
CA ARG A 526 -28.13 -6.32 -26.46
C ARG A 526 -29.51 -6.99 -26.46
N ASP A 527 -29.52 -8.29 -26.18
CA ASP A 527 -30.76 -9.06 -25.94
C ASP A 527 -31.29 -8.80 -24.51
N ASN A 528 -32.21 -7.85 -24.37
CA ASN A 528 -32.79 -7.48 -23.08
C ASN A 528 -33.64 -8.58 -22.44
N GLN A 529 -34.21 -9.53 -23.19
CA GLN A 529 -34.96 -10.65 -22.62
C GLN A 529 -33.98 -11.65 -21.97
N LYS A 530 -32.89 -11.98 -22.65
CA LYS A 530 -31.81 -12.81 -22.10
C LYS A 530 -31.21 -12.16 -20.86
N LEU A 531 -30.94 -10.87 -20.91
CA LEU A 531 -30.37 -10.12 -19.79
C LEU A 531 -31.28 -10.18 -18.55
N SER A 532 -32.59 -9.94 -18.70
CA SER A 532 -33.54 -10.03 -17.60
C SER A 532 -33.51 -11.41 -16.92
N GLY A 533 -33.48 -12.49 -17.70
CA GLY A 533 -33.36 -13.84 -17.14
C GLY A 533 -32.06 -14.11 -16.39
N LEU A 534 -30.93 -13.49 -16.83
CA LEU A 534 -29.64 -13.58 -16.14
C LEU A 534 -29.64 -12.77 -14.84
N LEU A 535 -30.27 -11.59 -14.80
CA LEU A 535 -30.42 -10.79 -13.58
C LEU A 535 -31.30 -11.51 -12.51
N ASP A 536 -32.36 -12.20 -12.93
CA ASP A 536 -33.15 -13.04 -12.01
C ASP A 536 -32.34 -14.21 -11.44
N ARG A 537 -31.47 -14.80 -12.27
CA ARG A 537 -30.52 -15.82 -11.80
C ARG A 537 -29.50 -15.21 -10.83
N LEU A 538 -29.00 -14.01 -11.08
CA LEU A 538 -28.11 -13.31 -10.16
C LEU A 538 -28.76 -13.13 -8.79
N LYS A 539 -30.03 -12.69 -8.75
CA LYS A 539 -30.80 -12.57 -7.50
C LYS A 539 -30.91 -13.90 -6.76
N THR A 540 -31.17 -14.99 -7.49
CA THR A 540 -31.23 -16.33 -6.92
C THR A 540 -29.89 -16.75 -6.32
N VAL A 541 -28.79 -16.57 -7.04
CA VAL A 541 -27.42 -16.87 -6.57
C VAL A 541 -27.06 -16.00 -5.36
N ALA A 542 -27.45 -14.72 -5.37
CA ALA A 542 -27.22 -13.79 -4.27
C ALA A 542 -27.98 -14.19 -2.99
N GLY A 543 -29.09 -14.86 -3.10
CA GLY A 543 -29.86 -15.42 -1.98
C GLY A 543 -29.28 -16.71 -1.37
N ASP A 544 -28.30 -17.35 -2.03
CA ASP A 544 -27.72 -18.64 -1.61
C ASP A 544 -26.20 -18.50 -1.36
N ASP A 545 -25.80 -18.49 -0.10
CA ASP A 545 -24.39 -18.34 0.32
C ASP A 545 -23.48 -19.52 -0.12
N SER A 546 -24.05 -20.64 -0.56
CA SER A 546 -23.27 -21.79 -1.06
C SER A 546 -22.83 -21.63 -2.51
N GLN A 547 -23.43 -20.72 -3.25
CA GLN A 547 -23.09 -20.42 -4.64
C GLN A 547 -22.13 -19.24 -4.75
N ASN A 548 -21.15 -19.37 -5.66
CA ASN A 548 -20.22 -18.30 -5.97
C ASN A 548 -20.82 -17.36 -7.03
N ILE A 549 -20.75 -16.05 -6.80
CA ILE A 549 -21.38 -15.04 -7.66
C ILE A 549 -20.63 -14.80 -8.99
N MET A 550 -19.34 -15.12 -9.07
CA MET A 550 -18.50 -14.80 -10.22
C MET A 550 -18.98 -15.43 -11.55
N PRO A 551 -19.38 -16.73 -11.60
CA PRO A 551 -19.80 -17.33 -12.87
C PRO A 551 -21.00 -16.61 -13.51
N ILE A 552 -22.04 -16.29 -12.74
CA ILE A 552 -23.21 -15.57 -13.27
C ILE A 552 -22.87 -14.12 -13.65
N THR A 553 -21.94 -13.49 -12.93
CA THR A 553 -21.48 -12.13 -13.28
C THR A 553 -20.73 -12.12 -14.61
N ILE A 554 -19.88 -13.12 -14.88
CA ILE A 554 -19.20 -13.27 -16.18
C ILE A 554 -20.23 -13.47 -17.31
N GLU A 555 -21.30 -14.26 -17.10
CA GLU A 555 -22.37 -14.40 -18.08
C GLU A 555 -23.10 -13.09 -18.33
N LEU A 556 -23.35 -12.30 -17.28
CA LEU A 556 -24.02 -10.99 -17.37
C LEU A 556 -23.22 -9.97 -18.17
N VAL A 557 -21.93 -9.79 -17.84
CA VAL A 557 -21.10 -8.81 -18.57
C VAL A 557 -20.95 -9.19 -20.05
N LYS A 558 -20.86 -10.48 -20.39
CA LYS A 558 -20.86 -10.98 -21.77
C LYS A 558 -22.20 -10.78 -22.51
N ALA A 559 -23.29 -10.71 -21.76
CA ALA A 559 -24.62 -10.41 -22.32
C ALA A 559 -24.88 -8.90 -22.46
N GLY A 560 -23.90 -8.05 -22.18
CA GLY A 560 -23.99 -6.59 -22.28
C GLY A 560 -24.66 -5.93 -21.07
N ALA A 561 -24.66 -6.57 -19.90
CA ALA A 561 -25.06 -5.91 -18.68
C ALA A 561 -24.13 -4.75 -18.36
N SER A 562 -24.70 -3.60 -17.97
CA SER A 562 -23.93 -2.50 -17.40
C SER A 562 -23.62 -2.74 -15.93
N ILE A 563 -22.67 -1.97 -15.37
CA ILE A 563 -22.38 -1.99 -13.94
C ILE A 563 -23.66 -1.65 -13.15
N GLY A 564 -24.40 -0.62 -13.57
CA GLY A 564 -25.65 -0.22 -12.94
C GLY A 564 -26.70 -1.32 -12.95
N ASP A 565 -26.92 -2.03 -14.08
CA ASP A 565 -27.86 -3.16 -14.15
C ASP A 565 -27.60 -4.20 -13.06
N ILE A 566 -26.32 -4.58 -12.90
CA ILE A 566 -25.89 -5.60 -11.93
C ILE A 566 -26.03 -5.08 -10.49
N VAL A 567 -25.56 -3.86 -10.25
CA VAL A 567 -25.57 -3.26 -8.91
C VAL A 567 -26.98 -3.03 -8.40
N GLU A 568 -27.87 -2.45 -9.23
CA GLU A 568 -29.26 -2.20 -8.84
C GLU A 568 -30.01 -3.51 -8.55
N SER A 569 -29.77 -4.55 -9.36
CA SER A 569 -30.38 -5.86 -9.14
C SER A 569 -30.06 -6.43 -7.75
N LEU A 570 -28.84 -6.20 -7.24
CA LEU A 570 -28.44 -6.65 -5.90
C LEU A 570 -28.85 -5.67 -4.79
N ARG A 571 -29.03 -4.38 -5.07
CA ARG A 571 -29.61 -3.41 -4.11
C ARG A 571 -31.02 -3.79 -3.68
N GLU A 572 -31.80 -4.38 -4.57
CA GLU A 572 -33.15 -4.88 -4.24
C GLU A 572 -33.13 -5.96 -3.14
N ILE A 573 -32.05 -6.74 -3.05
CA ILE A 573 -31.93 -7.85 -2.10
C ILE A 573 -31.18 -7.42 -0.82
N TRP A 574 -30.07 -6.71 -0.98
CA TRP A 574 -29.13 -6.42 0.11
C TRP A 574 -29.32 -5.02 0.70
N GLY A 575 -30.05 -4.15 0.02
CA GLY A 575 -30.21 -2.74 0.40
C GLY A 575 -28.91 -1.95 0.24
N THR A 576 -28.89 -0.77 0.83
CA THR A 576 -27.74 0.13 0.86
C THR A 576 -27.23 0.30 2.29
N TYR A 577 -25.93 0.59 2.42
CA TYR A 577 -25.33 0.89 3.72
C TYR A 577 -25.35 2.40 3.99
N ARG A 578 -25.66 2.74 5.23
CA ARG A 578 -25.48 4.11 5.76
C ARG A 578 -24.63 4.01 7.02
N GLU A 579 -23.53 4.73 7.03
CA GLU A 579 -22.67 4.83 8.20
C GLU A 579 -23.40 5.54 9.35
N THR A 580 -23.24 5.02 10.56
CA THR A 580 -23.65 5.75 11.77
C THR A 580 -22.55 6.76 12.08
N PRO A 581 -22.85 8.06 12.11
CA PRO A 581 -21.83 9.05 12.46
C PRO A 581 -21.25 8.76 13.84
N VAL A 582 -19.92 8.73 13.92
CA VAL A 582 -19.19 8.70 15.20
C VAL A 582 -18.82 10.14 15.53
N ILE A 583 -19.40 10.67 16.59
CA ILE A 583 -19.15 12.04 17.08
C ILE A 583 -18.13 11.99 18.21
#